data_fc5ebdd1b18c420b42487ea8a3267652
#
_entry.id   fc5ebdd1b18c420b42487ea8a3267652
#
_cell.length_a   1.000
_cell.length_b   1.000
_cell.length_c   1.000
_cell.angle_alpha   90.00
_cell.angle_beta   90.00
_cell.angle_gamma   90.00
#
_symmetry.space_group_name_H-M   'P 1'
#
loop_
_entity.id
_entity.type
_entity.pdbx_description
1 polymer ?
#
loop_
_entity_poly.entity_id
_entity_poly.type
_entity_poly.pdbx_seq_one_letter_code
_entity_poly.pdbx_strand_id
1 'polypeptide(L)'
;CAPQNKETHSYLKKLGSKKLKNLGNLKLCDTKQKSLIKLKSSQKKFFKSKKVVLTGYSTHPTEEEFCVDIFERIRKKKNEILVLIPRHVERANAIINQLKHRNLIIQKHTLGNKIQNNIDIYLIDTYGEAKKFLRYSKIIFTGGSIIPHGGQNPLDAVRENAIVLHGPNVQNFKEIYAFLSKEKISYQFRNFNQALKYIKNKKSVNINTKLKLKTISSKILKNTKLELMKYV
;
A
#
# COMPACT_ATOMS: atom_id res chain seq x y z
N CYS A 1 -16.17 -20.18 17.29
CA CYS A 1 -15.65 -19.50 16.10
C CYS A 1 -15.46 -18.00 16.34
N ALA A 2 -14.41 -17.43 15.79
CA ALA A 2 -14.11 -15.99 15.86
C ALA A 2 -14.09 -15.39 14.45
N PRO A 3 -15.25 -15.02 13.91
CA PRO A 3 -15.35 -14.43 12.59
C PRO A 3 -14.64 -13.08 12.54
N GLN A 4 -13.97 -12.80 11.42
CA GLN A 4 -13.23 -11.55 11.24
C GLN A 4 -14.13 -10.33 11.04
N ASN A 5 -15.41 -10.55 10.65
CA ASN A 5 -16.36 -9.50 10.31
C ASN A 5 -17.83 -9.92 10.52
N LYS A 6 -18.73 -8.93 10.42
CA LYS A 6 -20.17 -9.13 10.57
C LYS A 6 -20.78 -10.04 9.50
N GLU A 7 -20.27 -9.97 8.27
CA GLU A 7 -20.74 -10.78 7.15
C GLU A 7 -20.41 -12.26 7.38
N THR A 8 -19.13 -12.56 7.67
CA THR A 8 -18.69 -13.93 8.06
C THR A 8 -19.43 -14.43 9.28
N HIS A 9 -19.67 -13.56 10.28
CA HIS A 9 -20.47 -13.90 11.45
C HIS A 9 -21.90 -14.34 11.06
N SER A 10 -22.54 -13.59 10.16
CA SER A 10 -23.89 -13.91 9.68
C SER A 10 -23.93 -15.24 8.93
N TYR A 11 -22.96 -15.51 8.06
CA TYR A 11 -22.86 -16.79 7.35
C TYR A 11 -22.65 -17.96 8.31
N LEU A 12 -21.73 -17.85 9.26
CA LEU A 12 -21.47 -18.90 10.25
C LEU A 12 -22.70 -19.17 11.12
N LYS A 13 -23.46 -18.12 11.47
CA LYS A 13 -24.73 -18.27 12.20
C LYS A 13 -25.77 -19.02 11.37
N LYS A 14 -25.91 -18.72 10.09
CA LYS A 14 -26.80 -19.44 9.16
C LYS A 14 -26.42 -20.91 9.00
N LEU A 15 -25.12 -21.21 9.07
CA LEU A 15 -24.58 -22.58 9.05
C LEU A 15 -24.71 -23.32 10.39
N GLY A 16 -25.43 -22.74 11.37
CA GLY A 16 -25.70 -23.39 12.65
C GLY A 16 -24.63 -23.26 13.73
N SER A 17 -23.62 -22.40 13.52
CA SER A 17 -22.58 -22.18 14.53
C SER A 17 -23.19 -21.49 15.78
N LYS A 18 -23.12 -22.14 16.95
CA LYS A 18 -23.72 -21.65 18.20
C LYS A 18 -22.81 -20.73 19.01
N LYS A 19 -21.49 -20.92 18.95
CA LYS A 19 -20.51 -20.13 19.73
C LYS A 19 -19.72 -19.19 18.79
N LEU A 20 -20.26 -18.00 18.54
CA LEU A 20 -19.66 -16.98 17.72
C LEU A 20 -19.25 -15.78 18.56
N LYS A 21 -17.97 -15.37 18.50
CA LYS A 21 -17.46 -14.17 19.19
C LYS A 21 -16.79 -13.25 18.21
N ASN A 22 -17.20 -11.99 18.18
CA ASN A 22 -16.57 -10.98 17.35
C ASN A 22 -15.36 -10.40 18.10
N LEU A 23 -14.16 -10.92 17.83
CA LEU A 23 -12.90 -10.49 18.45
C LEU A 23 -12.21 -9.38 17.64
N GLY A 24 -12.71 -9.08 16.44
CA GLY A 24 -12.11 -8.15 15.49
C GLY A 24 -11.26 -8.84 14.43
N ASN A 25 -10.79 -8.05 13.46
CA ASN A 25 -10.03 -8.57 12.32
C ASN A 25 -8.53 -8.63 12.64
N LEU A 26 -7.99 -9.84 12.80
CA LEU A 26 -6.56 -10.07 13.09
C LEU A 26 -5.62 -9.53 11.99
N LYS A 27 -6.10 -9.29 10.75
CA LYS A 27 -5.31 -8.63 9.70
C LYS A 27 -4.91 -7.18 10.07
N LEU A 28 -5.64 -6.53 10.99
CA LEU A 28 -5.28 -5.22 11.52
C LEU A 28 -4.11 -5.27 12.50
N CYS A 29 -3.84 -6.45 13.09
CA CYS A 29 -2.80 -6.60 14.07
C CYS A 29 -1.41 -6.55 13.44
N ASP A 30 -0.51 -5.85 14.11
CA ASP A 30 0.86 -5.74 13.66
C ASP A 30 1.61 -7.04 13.93
N THR A 31 1.71 -7.87 12.92
CA THR A 31 2.71 -8.93 12.93
C THR A 31 4.05 -8.23 12.72
N LYS A 32 4.87 -8.18 13.77
CA LYS A 32 6.22 -7.62 13.77
C LYS A 32 7.15 -8.33 12.78
N GLN A 33 6.86 -8.25 11.50
CA GLN A 33 7.87 -8.49 10.48
C GLN A 33 8.78 -7.26 10.45
N LYS A 34 9.74 -7.21 11.36
CA LYS A 34 10.91 -6.38 11.15
C LYS A 34 11.52 -6.85 9.84
N SER A 35 11.40 -6.05 8.80
CA SER A 35 12.20 -6.25 7.59
C SER A 35 13.67 -6.23 8.04
N LEU A 36 14.28 -7.40 8.16
CA LEU A 36 15.69 -7.55 8.54
C LEU A 36 16.64 -6.99 7.47
N ILE A 37 16.13 -6.81 6.26
CA ILE A 37 16.92 -6.35 5.13
C ILE A 37 16.90 -4.82 5.08
N LYS A 38 18.04 -4.21 5.38
CA LYS A 38 18.26 -2.75 5.29
C LYS A 38 18.60 -2.35 3.86
N LEU A 39 18.18 -1.14 3.44
CA LEU A 39 18.68 -0.54 2.20
C LEU A 39 20.20 -0.36 2.25
N LYS A 40 20.89 -0.57 1.12
CA LYS A 40 22.32 -0.23 0.95
C LYS A 40 22.52 1.27 1.19
N SER A 41 23.73 1.66 1.61
CA SER A 41 24.04 3.07 1.92
C SER A 41 23.81 4.00 0.71
N SER A 42 24.17 3.55 -0.49
CA SER A 42 23.89 4.27 -1.76
C SER A 42 22.41 4.52 -2.00
N GLN A 43 21.57 3.50 -1.79
CA GLN A 43 20.12 3.61 -1.91
C GLN A 43 19.53 4.58 -0.89
N LYS A 44 20.00 4.52 0.38
CA LYS A 44 19.56 5.47 1.41
C LYS A 44 19.91 6.90 1.05
N LYS A 45 21.15 7.14 0.56
CA LYS A 45 21.60 8.46 0.11
C LYS A 45 20.73 8.97 -1.04
N PHE A 46 20.47 8.12 -2.03
CA PHE A 46 19.62 8.45 -3.17
C PHE A 46 18.19 8.83 -2.73
N PHE A 47 17.50 7.99 -1.95
CA PHE A 47 16.13 8.27 -1.51
C PHE A 47 16.03 9.46 -0.54
N LYS A 48 17.12 9.86 0.13
CA LYS A 48 17.19 11.11 0.90
C LYS A 48 17.32 12.34 0.01
N SER A 49 18.00 12.24 -1.14
CA SER A 49 18.17 13.35 -2.10
C SER A 49 16.97 13.54 -3.04
N LYS A 50 16.11 12.52 -3.16
CA LYS A 50 14.92 12.53 -4.01
C LYS A 50 13.64 12.70 -3.20
N LYS A 51 12.64 13.27 -3.87
CA LYS A 51 11.28 13.34 -3.33
C LYS A 51 10.41 12.34 -4.06
N VAL A 52 10.02 11.27 -3.39
CA VAL A 52 9.05 10.31 -3.92
C VAL A 52 7.66 10.95 -3.81
N VAL A 53 7.09 11.34 -4.95
CA VAL A 53 5.80 12.03 -5.00
C VAL A 53 4.61 11.07 -5.04
N LEU A 54 4.83 9.86 -5.56
CA LEU A 54 3.86 8.77 -5.61
C LEU A 54 4.60 7.43 -5.56
N THR A 55 4.01 6.45 -4.91
CA THR A 55 4.39 5.03 -5.04
C THR A 55 3.20 4.22 -5.53
N GLY A 56 3.34 3.51 -6.65
CA GLY A 56 2.45 2.43 -7.06
C GLY A 56 2.87 1.15 -6.35
N TYR A 57 2.03 0.64 -5.45
CA TYR A 57 2.33 -0.53 -4.63
C TYR A 57 1.47 -1.73 -5.00
N SER A 58 2.13 -2.84 -5.30
CA SER A 58 1.50 -4.09 -5.77
C SER A 58 0.60 -3.87 -6.99
N THR A 59 1.12 -3.14 -7.99
CA THR A 59 0.41 -2.78 -9.21
C THR A 59 0.22 -3.98 -10.14
N HIS A 60 -0.83 -3.91 -10.93
CA HIS A 60 -1.20 -4.87 -11.97
C HIS A 60 -1.19 -4.20 -13.35
N PRO A 61 -1.32 -4.95 -14.46
CA PRO A 61 -1.42 -4.38 -15.80
C PRO A 61 -2.39 -3.20 -15.86
N THR A 62 -2.03 -2.16 -16.59
CA THR A 62 -2.70 -0.84 -16.72
C THR A 62 -2.56 0.11 -15.54
N GLU A 63 -2.34 -0.40 -14.33
CA GLU A 63 -2.20 0.43 -13.13
C GLU A 63 -0.84 1.15 -13.06
N GLU A 64 0.20 0.59 -13.72
CA GLU A 64 1.50 1.25 -13.85
C GLU A 64 1.38 2.49 -14.72
N GLU A 65 0.67 2.43 -15.85
CA GLU A 65 0.40 3.59 -16.71
C GLU A 65 -0.39 4.66 -15.97
N PHE A 66 -1.43 4.26 -15.24
CA PHE A 66 -2.18 5.18 -14.39
C PHE A 66 -1.26 5.91 -13.38
N CYS A 67 -0.31 5.20 -12.76
CA CYS A 67 0.66 5.81 -11.84
C CYS A 67 1.58 6.81 -12.56
N VAL A 68 1.99 6.49 -13.78
CA VAL A 68 2.82 7.37 -14.62
C VAL A 68 2.04 8.61 -15.04
N ASP A 69 0.81 8.47 -15.49
CA ASP A 69 -0.06 9.60 -15.85
C ASP A 69 -0.26 10.58 -14.68
N ILE A 70 -0.49 10.03 -13.49
CA ILE A 70 -0.56 10.83 -12.26
C ILE A 70 0.77 11.52 -11.99
N PHE A 71 1.89 10.79 -12.07
CA PHE A 71 3.23 11.31 -11.80
C PHE A 71 3.58 12.49 -12.71
N GLU A 72 3.36 12.36 -14.01
CA GLU A 72 3.61 13.42 -15.00
C GLU A 72 2.80 14.69 -14.70
N ARG A 73 1.57 14.54 -14.21
CA ARG A 73 0.69 15.68 -13.85
C ARG A 73 1.03 16.35 -12.53
N ILE A 74 1.64 15.64 -11.59
CA ILE A 74 1.96 16.18 -10.25
C ILE A 74 3.42 16.61 -10.11
N ARG A 75 4.32 16.06 -10.94
CA ARG A 75 5.74 16.36 -10.94
C ARG A 75 5.98 17.85 -11.22
N LYS A 76 6.78 18.49 -10.38
CA LYS A 76 7.14 19.91 -10.51
C LYS A 76 8.65 20.10 -10.67
N LYS A 77 9.47 19.18 -10.19
CA LYS A 77 10.92 19.30 -10.10
C LYS A 77 11.61 18.03 -10.59
N LYS A 78 12.83 18.18 -11.14
CA LYS A 78 13.66 17.05 -11.62
C LYS A 78 14.08 16.06 -10.52
N ASN A 79 14.08 16.47 -9.25
CA ASN A 79 14.38 15.57 -8.14
C ASN A 79 13.15 14.81 -7.61
N GLU A 80 11.98 15.02 -8.19
CA GLU A 80 10.77 14.26 -7.87
C GLU A 80 10.70 12.99 -8.72
N ILE A 81 10.44 11.85 -8.07
CA ILE A 81 10.41 10.52 -8.69
C ILE A 81 9.14 9.77 -8.35
N LEU A 82 8.80 8.83 -9.23
CA LEU A 82 7.82 7.78 -9.02
C LEU A 82 8.53 6.49 -8.58
N VAL A 83 7.98 5.78 -7.61
CA VAL A 83 8.39 4.40 -7.28
C VAL A 83 7.29 3.46 -7.76
N LEU A 84 7.65 2.45 -8.56
CA LEU A 84 6.75 1.39 -8.99
C LEU A 84 7.17 0.06 -8.35
N ILE A 85 6.21 -0.62 -7.75
CA ILE A 85 6.37 -1.91 -7.10
C ILE A 85 5.29 -2.84 -7.64
N PRO A 86 5.53 -3.54 -8.76
CA PRO A 86 4.54 -4.43 -9.34
C PRO A 86 4.27 -5.62 -8.42
N ARG A 87 3.05 -6.15 -8.47
CA ARG A 87 2.66 -7.37 -7.74
C ARG A 87 3.47 -8.57 -8.21
N HIS A 88 3.73 -8.63 -9.50
CA HIS A 88 4.50 -9.65 -10.19
C HIS A 88 5.78 -9.03 -10.74
N VAL A 89 6.91 -9.23 -10.05
CA VAL A 89 8.19 -8.57 -10.35
C VAL A 89 8.79 -9.01 -11.69
N GLU A 90 8.45 -10.19 -12.17
CA GLU A 90 8.81 -10.71 -13.50
C GLU A 90 8.31 -9.85 -14.65
N ARG A 91 7.28 -9.04 -14.42
CA ARG A 91 6.75 -8.07 -15.40
C ARG A 91 7.63 -6.84 -15.59
N ALA A 92 8.70 -6.68 -14.83
CA ALA A 92 9.52 -5.47 -14.86
C ALA A 92 9.96 -5.06 -16.28
N ASN A 93 10.40 -6.00 -17.10
CA ASN A 93 10.81 -5.72 -18.47
C ASN A 93 9.62 -5.34 -19.36
N ALA A 94 8.47 -6.00 -19.19
CA ALA A 94 7.25 -5.64 -19.91
C ALA A 94 6.77 -4.23 -19.56
N ILE A 95 6.84 -3.84 -18.28
CA ILE A 95 6.50 -2.48 -17.80
C ILE A 95 7.45 -1.45 -18.44
N ILE A 96 8.75 -1.71 -18.49
CA ILE A 96 9.71 -0.79 -19.13
C ILE A 96 9.38 -0.63 -20.62
N ASN A 97 9.13 -1.72 -21.33
CA ASN A 97 8.78 -1.70 -22.75
C ASN A 97 7.47 -0.92 -23.00
N GLN A 98 6.48 -1.13 -22.17
CA GLN A 98 5.17 -0.45 -22.23
C GLN A 98 5.32 1.07 -22.03
N LEU A 99 6.22 1.49 -21.15
CA LEU A 99 6.45 2.91 -20.83
C LEU A 99 7.51 3.59 -21.72
N LYS A 100 8.12 2.88 -22.67
CA LYS A 100 9.23 3.36 -23.50
C LYS A 100 8.91 4.64 -24.27
N HIS A 101 7.67 4.80 -24.70
CA HIS A 101 7.19 5.97 -25.45
C HIS A 101 7.03 7.25 -24.60
N ARG A 102 7.19 7.15 -23.27
CA ARG A 102 6.97 8.28 -22.35
C ARG A 102 8.20 9.17 -22.15
N ASN A 103 9.33 8.88 -22.78
CA ASN A 103 10.59 9.61 -22.60
C ASN A 103 11.02 9.77 -21.13
N LEU A 104 10.70 8.79 -20.27
CA LEU A 104 11.04 8.76 -18.86
C LEU A 104 12.23 7.82 -18.63
N ILE A 105 13.16 8.23 -17.77
CA ILE A 105 14.30 7.40 -17.39
C ILE A 105 13.88 6.45 -16.27
N ILE A 106 13.80 5.16 -16.60
CA ILE A 106 13.38 4.09 -15.69
C ILE A 106 14.61 3.26 -15.30
N GLN A 107 14.83 3.10 -14.01
CA GLN A 107 15.88 2.22 -13.49
C GLN A 107 15.29 1.11 -12.63
N LYS A 108 15.66 -0.15 -12.93
CA LYS A 108 15.35 -1.33 -12.11
C LYS A 108 16.16 -1.34 -10.82
N HIS A 109 15.55 -1.85 -9.76
CA HIS A 109 16.20 -1.99 -8.46
C HIS A 109 17.41 -2.93 -8.51
N THR A 110 17.31 -4.07 -9.23
CA THR A 110 18.41 -5.04 -9.37
C THR A 110 19.66 -4.46 -10.03
N LEU A 111 19.53 -3.44 -10.89
CA LEU A 111 20.65 -2.74 -11.51
C LEU A 111 21.32 -1.72 -10.58
N GLY A 112 20.89 -1.65 -9.32
CA GLY A 112 21.14 -0.56 -8.39
C GLY A 112 22.46 -0.59 -7.63
N ASN A 113 23.56 -1.17 -8.16
CA ASN A 113 24.88 -0.89 -7.57
C ASN A 113 25.30 0.57 -7.78
N LYS A 114 24.85 1.20 -8.87
CA LYS A 114 25.02 2.62 -9.14
C LYS A 114 23.68 3.20 -9.57
N ILE A 115 22.99 3.90 -8.64
CA ILE A 115 21.73 4.56 -8.95
C ILE A 115 22.04 5.87 -9.70
N GLN A 116 21.45 6.03 -10.89
CA GLN A 116 21.59 7.25 -11.70
C GLN A 116 20.82 8.40 -11.03
N ASN A 117 21.42 9.60 -11.02
CA ASN A 117 20.79 10.76 -10.37
C ASN A 117 19.61 11.35 -11.17
N ASN A 118 19.50 11.06 -12.45
CA ASN A 118 18.52 11.65 -13.35
C ASN A 118 17.30 10.74 -13.62
N ILE A 119 17.09 9.68 -12.84
CA ILE A 119 15.95 8.79 -13.03
C ILE A 119 14.63 9.48 -12.66
N ASP A 120 13.59 9.13 -13.38
CA ASP A 120 12.22 9.55 -13.18
C ASP A 120 11.41 8.48 -12.43
N ILE A 121 11.66 7.22 -12.77
CA ILE A 121 10.96 6.06 -12.19
C ILE A 121 11.98 5.08 -11.61
N TYR A 122 11.78 4.71 -10.34
CA TYR A 122 12.49 3.62 -9.70
C TYR A 122 11.59 2.40 -9.62
N LEU A 123 11.91 1.36 -10.39
CA LEU A 123 11.11 0.14 -10.52
C LEU A 123 11.69 -0.96 -9.63
N ILE A 124 10.89 -1.44 -8.68
CA ILE A 124 11.27 -2.54 -7.78
C ILE A 124 10.96 -3.86 -8.46
N ASP A 125 11.99 -4.58 -8.87
CA ASP A 125 11.93 -5.86 -9.58
C ASP A 125 12.40 -7.02 -8.70
N THR A 126 12.21 -6.91 -7.37
CA THR A 126 12.60 -7.94 -6.39
C THR A 126 11.48 -8.23 -5.41
N TYR A 127 11.30 -9.50 -5.06
CA TYR A 127 10.35 -9.93 -4.04
C TYR A 127 10.84 -9.57 -2.62
N GLY A 128 9.89 -9.32 -1.70
CA GLY A 128 10.16 -9.12 -0.27
C GLY A 128 10.74 -7.76 0.11
N GLU A 129 11.11 -6.92 -0.85
CA GLU A 129 11.79 -5.65 -0.60
C GLU A 129 10.88 -4.42 -0.57
N ALA A 130 9.65 -4.54 -1.06
CA ALA A 130 8.68 -3.47 -1.22
C ALA A 130 8.57 -2.53 0.01
N LYS A 131 8.45 -3.10 1.20
CA LYS A 131 8.25 -2.35 2.46
C LYS A 131 9.36 -1.35 2.78
N LYS A 132 10.58 -1.60 2.30
CA LYS A 132 11.72 -0.70 2.52
C LYS A 132 11.54 0.65 1.84
N PHE A 133 10.76 0.69 0.74
CA PHE A 133 10.58 1.86 -0.10
C PHE A 133 9.34 2.66 0.26
N LEU A 134 8.32 2.05 0.86
CA LEU A 134 7.06 2.72 1.19
C LEU A 134 7.25 3.94 2.10
N ARG A 135 8.23 3.92 3.01
CA ARG A 135 8.53 5.02 3.94
C ARG A 135 8.96 6.33 3.27
N TYR A 136 9.40 6.26 2.03
CA TYR A 136 9.85 7.45 1.29
C TYR A 136 8.72 8.18 0.58
N SER A 137 7.53 7.59 0.54
CA SER A 137 6.36 8.19 -0.09
C SER A 137 5.31 8.61 0.93
N LYS A 138 4.71 9.77 0.69
CA LYS A 138 3.57 10.24 1.48
C LYS A 138 2.23 9.84 0.87
N ILE A 139 2.23 9.42 -0.40
CA ILE A 139 1.04 8.99 -1.13
C ILE A 139 1.37 7.66 -1.81
N ILE A 140 0.58 6.65 -1.52
CA ILE A 140 0.73 5.31 -2.07
C ILE A 140 -0.58 4.91 -2.74
N PHE A 141 -0.50 4.60 -4.03
CA PHE A 141 -1.56 3.92 -4.74
C PHE A 141 -1.43 2.42 -4.51
N THR A 142 -2.49 1.77 -4.05
CA THR A 142 -2.53 0.31 -3.86
C THR A 142 -3.18 -0.35 -5.06
N GLY A 143 -2.43 -1.24 -5.70
CA GLY A 143 -2.84 -1.93 -6.92
C GLY A 143 -3.92 -3.00 -6.72
N GLY A 144 -4.34 -3.61 -7.83
CA GLY A 144 -5.47 -4.55 -7.88
C GLY A 144 -6.80 -3.89 -7.55
N SER A 145 -6.84 -2.56 -7.56
CA SER A 145 -7.98 -1.77 -7.13
C SER A 145 -8.70 -1.02 -8.25
N ILE A 146 -8.01 -0.76 -9.37
CA ILE A 146 -8.64 -0.25 -10.61
C ILE A 146 -9.24 -1.42 -11.38
N ILE A 147 -8.49 -2.50 -11.50
CA ILE A 147 -8.96 -3.74 -12.14
C ILE A 147 -9.80 -4.59 -11.16
N PRO A 148 -10.65 -5.52 -11.64
CA PRO A 148 -11.52 -6.34 -10.77
C PRO A 148 -10.74 -7.48 -10.05
N HIS A 149 -9.66 -7.15 -9.37
CA HIS A 149 -8.80 -8.11 -8.64
C HIS A 149 -9.13 -8.18 -7.14
N GLY A 150 -9.85 -7.20 -6.59
CA GLY A 150 -10.25 -7.18 -5.19
C GLY A 150 -9.33 -6.39 -4.25
N GLY A 151 -8.35 -5.67 -4.81
CA GLY A 151 -7.44 -4.80 -4.07
C GLY A 151 -6.34 -5.53 -3.31
N GLN A 152 -5.31 -4.79 -2.93
CA GLN A 152 -4.18 -5.26 -2.13
C GLN A 152 -4.25 -4.69 -0.70
N ASN A 153 -3.48 -5.29 0.22
CA ASN A 153 -3.49 -4.88 1.64
C ASN A 153 -2.92 -3.47 1.81
N PRO A 154 -3.71 -2.48 2.27
CA PRO A 154 -3.24 -1.10 2.43
C PRO A 154 -2.42 -0.86 3.70
N LEU A 155 -2.41 -1.82 4.65
CA LEU A 155 -1.85 -1.58 5.99
C LEU A 155 -0.34 -1.33 5.98
N ASP A 156 0.39 -1.91 5.03
CA ASP A 156 1.84 -1.66 4.92
C ASP A 156 2.12 -0.19 4.58
N ALA A 157 1.32 0.41 3.70
CA ALA A 157 1.39 1.83 3.37
C ALA A 157 1.03 2.72 4.58
N VAL A 158 -0.03 2.38 5.28
CA VAL A 158 -0.49 3.12 6.47
C VAL A 158 0.53 3.09 7.61
N ARG A 159 1.21 1.96 7.80
CA ARG A 159 2.27 1.81 8.81
C ARG A 159 3.47 2.73 8.55
N GLU A 160 3.72 3.08 7.30
CA GLU A 160 4.76 4.06 6.92
C GLU A 160 4.21 5.50 6.86
N ASN A 161 3.05 5.78 7.48
CA ASN A 161 2.38 7.10 7.53
C ASN A 161 2.05 7.68 6.14
N ALA A 162 1.72 6.83 5.20
CA ALA A 162 1.27 7.26 3.88
C ALA A 162 -0.25 7.34 3.79
N ILE A 163 -0.73 8.25 2.95
CA ILE A 163 -2.10 8.28 2.46
C ILE A 163 -2.24 7.21 1.39
N VAL A 164 -3.33 6.46 1.45
CA VAL A 164 -3.64 5.40 0.49
C VAL A 164 -4.64 5.91 -0.54
N LEU A 165 -4.28 5.80 -1.82
CA LEU A 165 -5.20 5.96 -2.94
C LEU A 165 -5.56 4.58 -3.48
N HIS A 166 -6.82 4.40 -3.85
CA HIS A 166 -7.29 3.14 -4.43
C HIS A 166 -8.49 3.33 -5.36
N GLY A 167 -8.62 2.44 -6.31
CA GLY A 167 -9.82 2.32 -7.14
C GLY A 167 -11.00 1.69 -6.38
N PRO A 168 -12.11 1.38 -7.08
CA PRO A 168 -13.33 0.86 -6.46
C PRO A 168 -13.24 -0.63 -6.03
N ASN A 169 -12.32 -1.41 -6.62
CA ASN A 169 -12.27 -2.85 -6.44
C ASN A 169 -11.37 -3.20 -5.24
N VAL A 170 -11.95 -3.30 -4.04
CA VAL A 170 -11.21 -3.57 -2.79
C VAL A 170 -11.89 -4.64 -1.92
N GLN A 171 -12.63 -5.56 -2.55
CA GLN A 171 -13.48 -6.55 -1.88
C GLN A 171 -12.72 -7.41 -0.88
N ASN A 172 -11.47 -7.81 -1.20
CA ASN A 172 -10.63 -8.64 -0.34
C ASN A 172 -10.25 -7.97 0.98
N PHE A 173 -10.34 -6.63 1.04
CA PHE A 173 -9.97 -5.81 2.19
C PHE A 173 -11.02 -4.75 2.53
N LYS A 174 -12.29 -4.95 2.11
CA LYS A 174 -13.40 -4.01 2.21
C LYS A 174 -13.49 -3.31 3.57
N GLU A 175 -13.42 -4.06 4.66
CA GLU A 175 -13.52 -3.50 6.01
C GLU A 175 -12.32 -2.63 6.40
N ILE A 176 -11.12 -3.06 5.97
CA ILE A 176 -9.90 -2.29 6.24
C ILE A 176 -9.98 -0.96 5.51
N TYR A 177 -10.37 -0.95 4.23
CA TYR A 177 -10.55 0.29 3.47
C TYR A 177 -11.67 1.16 4.02
N ALA A 178 -12.81 0.57 4.43
CA ALA A 178 -13.89 1.32 5.07
C ALA A 178 -13.43 2.00 6.37
N PHE A 179 -12.67 1.29 7.21
CA PHE A 179 -12.05 1.86 8.41
C PHE A 179 -11.08 3.00 8.06
N LEU A 180 -10.16 2.79 7.12
CA LEU A 180 -9.18 3.79 6.73
C LEU A 180 -9.81 5.03 6.09
N SER A 181 -10.90 4.86 5.34
CA SER A 181 -11.68 5.94 4.76
C SER A 181 -12.35 6.80 5.83
N LYS A 182 -12.97 6.17 6.85
CA LYS A 182 -13.54 6.87 8.01
C LYS A 182 -12.48 7.71 8.74
N GLU A 183 -11.27 7.21 8.85
CA GLU A 183 -10.14 7.93 9.47
C GLU A 183 -9.45 8.93 8.52
N LYS A 184 -9.96 9.09 7.29
CA LYS A 184 -9.41 9.99 6.24
C LYS A 184 -7.96 9.67 5.86
N ILE A 185 -7.61 8.37 5.83
CA ILE A 185 -6.30 7.85 5.46
C ILE A 185 -6.33 7.22 4.08
N SER A 186 -7.44 6.59 3.69
CA SER A 186 -7.62 6.08 2.35
C SER A 186 -8.66 6.90 1.59
N TYR A 187 -8.43 7.02 0.29
CA TYR A 187 -9.27 7.78 -0.61
C TYR A 187 -9.56 6.94 -1.85
N GLN A 188 -10.81 6.57 -2.00
CA GLN A 188 -11.29 5.90 -3.20
C GLN A 188 -11.53 6.93 -4.30
N PHE A 189 -10.99 6.68 -5.49
CA PHE A 189 -11.29 7.45 -6.68
C PHE A 189 -12.02 6.58 -7.72
N ARG A 190 -12.82 7.23 -8.56
CA ARG A 190 -13.55 6.61 -9.68
C ARG A 190 -12.99 6.98 -11.05
N ASN A 191 -12.20 8.06 -11.08
CA ASN A 191 -11.58 8.54 -12.31
C ASN A 191 -10.27 9.28 -11.99
N PHE A 192 -9.50 9.53 -13.03
CA PHE A 192 -8.20 10.19 -12.97
C PHE A 192 -8.25 11.57 -12.30
N ASN A 193 -9.22 12.42 -12.66
CA ASN A 193 -9.34 13.76 -12.11
C ASN A 193 -9.60 13.78 -10.61
N GLN A 194 -10.39 12.81 -10.13
CA GLN A 194 -10.65 12.66 -8.70
C GLN A 194 -9.38 12.23 -7.95
N ALA A 195 -8.59 11.32 -8.50
CA ALA A 195 -7.30 10.94 -7.92
C ALA A 195 -6.35 12.14 -7.84
N LEU A 196 -6.22 12.93 -8.90
CA LEU A 196 -5.43 14.17 -8.92
C LEU A 196 -5.90 15.17 -7.86
N LYS A 197 -7.22 15.36 -7.71
CA LYS A 197 -7.80 16.26 -6.69
C LYS A 197 -7.37 15.85 -5.28
N TYR A 198 -7.43 14.55 -4.96
CA TYR A 198 -6.98 14.05 -3.66
C TYR A 198 -5.49 14.29 -3.41
N ILE A 199 -4.66 14.09 -4.42
CA ILE A 199 -3.21 14.32 -4.32
C ILE A 199 -2.89 15.80 -4.11
N LYS A 200 -3.54 16.69 -4.88
CA LYS A 200 -3.33 18.15 -4.79
C LYS A 200 -3.79 18.73 -3.45
N ASN A 201 -4.90 18.23 -2.92
CA ASN A 201 -5.47 18.69 -1.64
C ASN A 201 -4.85 17.98 -0.42
N LYS A 202 -3.71 17.38 -0.59
CA LYS A 202 -3.03 16.58 0.41
C LYS A 202 -2.83 17.32 1.72
N LYS A 203 -3.46 16.82 2.77
CA LYS A 203 -3.08 17.09 4.16
C LYS A 203 -2.15 15.97 4.63
N SER A 204 -1.12 16.27 5.39
CA SER A 204 -0.25 15.26 6.00
C SER A 204 -1.10 14.27 6.81
N VAL A 205 -0.78 12.98 6.72
CA VAL A 205 -1.41 11.97 7.58
C VAL A 205 -1.11 12.34 9.02
N ASN A 206 -2.15 12.48 9.83
CA ASN A 206 -1.98 12.77 11.24
C ASN A 206 -1.30 11.55 11.91
N ILE A 207 -0.19 11.78 12.60
CA ILE A 207 0.60 10.77 13.35
C ILE A 207 -0.29 9.93 14.29
N ASN A 208 -1.38 10.52 14.79
CA ASN A 208 -2.36 9.85 15.64
C ASN A 208 -3.00 8.61 15.00
N THR A 209 -2.94 8.45 13.69
CA THR A 209 -3.57 7.31 13.01
C THR A 209 -2.77 6.03 13.18
N LYS A 210 -1.43 6.12 13.12
CA LYS A 210 -0.57 4.98 13.45
C LYS A 210 -0.81 4.54 14.91
N LEU A 211 -0.97 5.50 15.82
CA LEU A 211 -1.29 5.22 17.22
C LEU A 211 -2.67 4.58 17.38
N LYS A 212 -3.69 5.09 16.69
CA LYS A 212 -5.03 4.49 16.68
C LYS A 212 -5.03 3.06 16.17
N LEU A 213 -4.34 2.79 15.04
CA LEU A 213 -4.17 1.43 14.54
C LEU A 213 -3.49 0.52 15.56
N LYS A 214 -2.43 1.00 16.21
CA LYS A 214 -1.73 0.25 17.26
C LYS A 214 -2.65 -0.06 18.44
N THR A 215 -3.44 0.89 18.89
CA THR A 215 -4.41 0.71 19.99
C THR A 215 -5.46 -0.34 19.63
N ILE A 216 -6.04 -0.26 18.41
CA ILE A 216 -7.03 -1.22 17.93
C ILE A 216 -6.40 -2.61 17.80
N SER A 217 -5.22 -2.72 17.21
CA SER A 217 -4.48 -3.97 17.08
C SER A 217 -4.21 -4.62 18.45
N SER A 218 -3.74 -3.84 19.42
CA SER A 218 -3.47 -4.32 20.78
C SER A 218 -4.74 -4.82 21.48
N LYS A 219 -5.88 -4.14 21.28
CA LYS A 219 -7.19 -4.57 21.83
C LYS A 219 -7.63 -5.88 21.20
N ILE A 220 -7.53 -6.02 19.88
CA ILE A 220 -7.88 -7.27 19.17
C ILE A 220 -7.02 -8.42 19.66
N LEU A 221 -5.69 -8.23 19.74
CA LEU A 221 -4.76 -9.27 20.22
C LEU A 221 -5.06 -9.68 21.65
N LYS A 222 -5.30 -8.71 22.56
CA LYS A 222 -5.65 -8.98 23.95
C LYS A 222 -6.93 -9.82 24.04
N ASN A 223 -7.98 -9.40 23.33
CA ASN A 223 -9.27 -10.12 23.33
C ASN A 223 -9.14 -11.54 22.77
N THR A 224 -8.36 -11.68 21.68
CA THR A 224 -8.10 -13.01 21.07
C THR A 224 -7.34 -13.91 22.04
N LYS A 225 -6.29 -13.39 22.70
CA LYS A 225 -5.53 -14.14 23.69
C LYS A 225 -6.40 -14.60 24.86
N LEU A 226 -7.18 -13.69 25.44
CA LEU A 226 -8.10 -14.00 26.53
C LEU A 226 -9.15 -15.07 26.15
N GLU A 227 -9.60 -15.04 24.90
CA GLU A 227 -10.55 -16.06 24.43
C GLU A 227 -9.88 -17.42 24.23
N LEU A 228 -8.67 -17.46 23.66
CA LEU A 228 -7.91 -18.72 23.49
C LEU A 228 -7.56 -19.37 24.82
N MET A 229 -7.17 -18.57 25.84
CA MET A 229 -6.83 -19.08 27.19
C MET A 229 -8.01 -19.76 27.92
N LYS A 230 -9.23 -19.68 27.39
CA LYS A 230 -10.39 -20.43 27.95
C LYS A 230 -10.47 -21.88 27.49
N TYR A 231 -9.63 -22.23 26.51
CA TYR A 231 -9.65 -23.56 25.89
C TYR A 231 -8.30 -24.28 26.02
N VAL A 232 -7.34 -23.66 26.70
CA VAL A 232 -6.06 -24.20 27.14
C VAL A 232 -6.09 -24.31 28.67
#